data_d2c9abba18077d672928d5c8f65d16cf
#
_entry.id   d2c9abba18077d672928d5c8f65d16cf
#
_cell.length_a   1.000
_cell.length_b   1.000
_cell.length_c   1.000
_cell.angle_alpha   90.00
_cell.angle_beta   90.00
_cell.angle_gamma   90.00
#
_symmetry.space_group_name_H-M   'P 1'
#
loop_
_entity.id
_entity.type
_entity.pdbx_description
1 polymer ?
#
loop_
_entity_poly.entity_id
_entity_poly.type
_entity_poly.pdbx_seq_one_letter_code
_entity_poly.pdbx_strand_id
1 'polypeptide(L)'
;DALARFKRMQGYDVMFLTGTDEHGQKIQDKAADAGVTPKEYVDKIVATVKDLWKLMDISYDRFIRTTDDYHMESCQKIFTKLYEQGDIYKGEYTGHYCKPCESFWTDSQLVDGKCPECGREVYDAHEEAYFFKTGKYADRLLKLYEENPQFIQPESRKNEMIAFIKQ
;
A
#
# COMPACT_ATOMS: atom_id res chain seq x y z
N ASP A 1 -6.40 16.80 7.12
CA ASP A 1 -7.55 17.61 7.52
C ASP A 1 -7.33 19.11 7.30
N ALA A 2 -6.23 19.71 7.81
CA ALA A 2 -5.96 21.14 7.67
C ALA A 2 -6.04 21.63 6.21
N LEU A 3 -5.43 20.91 5.27
CA LEU A 3 -5.48 21.26 3.85
C LEU A 3 -6.90 21.16 3.28
N ALA A 4 -7.67 20.14 3.67
CA ALA A 4 -9.06 19.99 3.24
C ALA A 4 -9.93 21.16 3.74
N ARG A 5 -9.80 21.53 5.00
CA ARG A 5 -10.48 22.70 5.59
C ARG A 5 -10.08 24.00 4.88
N PHE A 6 -8.78 24.19 4.65
CA PHE A 6 -8.28 25.38 3.96
C PHE A 6 -8.87 25.48 2.53
N LYS A 7 -8.89 24.38 1.79
CA LYS A 7 -9.46 24.37 0.44
C LYS A 7 -10.98 24.62 0.43
N ARG A 8 -11.73 24.07 1.39
CA ARG A 8 -13.14 24.38 1.57
C ARG A 8 -13.38 25.85 1.86
N MET A 9 -12.54 26.48 2.72
CA MET A 9 -12.60 27.92 2.98
C MET A 9 -12.35 28.77 1.72
N GLN A 10 -11.59 28.25 0.77
CA GLN A 10 -11.36 28.89 -0.53
C GLN A 10 -12.49 28.63 -1.55
N GLY A 11 -13.56 27.92 -1.17
CA GLY A 11 -14.71 27.62 -2.03
C GLY A 11 -14.51 26.41 -2.96
N TYR A 12 -13.47 25.60 -2.75
CA TYR A 12 -13.30 24.35 -3.50
C TYR A 12 -14.29 23.28 -3.03
N ASP A 13 -14.77 22.47 -3.97
CA ASP A 13 -15.41 21.19 -3.66
C ASP A 13 -14.33 20.17 -3.28
N VAL A 14 -14.37 19.70 -2.02
CA VAL A 14 -13.31 18.87 -1.45
C VAL A 14 -13.89 17.56 -0.93
N MET A 15 -13.42 16.46 -1.49
CA MET A 15 -13.60 15.11 -0.95
C MET A 15 -12.37 14.74 -0.11
N PHE A 16 -12.53 14.62 1.19
CA PHE A 16 -11.48 14.13 2.08
C PHE A 16 -11.76 12.69 2.50
N LEU A 17 -10.94 11.77 2.01
CA LEU A 17 -11.00 10.35 2.30
C LEU A 17 -9.96 9.99 3.37
N THR A 18 -10.38 9.24 4.38
CA THR A 18 -9.50 8.55 5.34
C THR A 18 -9.95 7.10 5.46
N GLY A 19 -9.21 6.29 6.19
CA GLY A 19 -9.59 4.88 6.37
C GLY A 19 -8.51 4.05 7.02
N THR A 20 -8.71 2.73 6.96
CA THR A 20 -7.82 1.72 7.55
C THR A 20 -7.42 0.67 6.52
N ASP A 21 -6.13 0.29 6.55
CA ASP A 21 -5.62 -0.90 5.88
C ASP A 21 -5.69 -2.07 6.86
N GLU A 22 -6.48 -3.10 6.51
CA GLU A 22 -6.95 -4.12 7.46
C GLU A 22 -6.49 -5.54 7.13
N HIS A 23 -5.65 -5.70 6.12
CA HIS A 23 -5.09 -7.00 5.73
C HIS A 23 -3.65 -7.17 6.24
N GLY A 24 -3.16 -8.41 6.19
CA GLY A 24 -1.78 -8.76 6.49
C GLY A 24 -1.61 -9.70 7.69
N GLN A 25 -0.44 -10.33 7.73
CA GLN A 25 -0.10 -11.34 8.71
C GLN A 25 -0.13 -10.82 10.16
N LYS A 26 0.25 -9.55 10.37
CA LYS A 26 0.20 -8.92 11.70
C LYS A 26 -1.21 -8.90 12.28
N ILE A 27 -2.20 -8.60 11.44
CA ILE A 27 -3.62 -8.59 11.86
C ILE A 27 -4.07 -10.00 12.24
N GLN A 28 -3.72 -11.00 11.43
CA GLN A 28 -4.05 -12.40 11.70
C GLN A 28 -3.46 -12.87 13.03
N ASP A 29 -2.17 -12.59 13.27
CA ASP A 29 -1.50 -12.96 14.51
C ASP A 29 -2.14 -12.30 15.73
N LYS A 30 -2.40 -11.00 15.66
CA LYS A 30 -3.01 -10.25 16.75
C LYS A 30 -4.45 -10.70 17.05
N ALA A 31 -5.19 -11.05 16.01
CA ALA A 31 -6.53 -11.62 16.15
C ALA A 31 -6.47 -13.00 16.84
N ALA A 32 -5.53 -13.86 16.40
CA ALA A 32 -5.31 -15.17 17.01
C ALA A 32 -4.89 -15.04 18.48
N ASP A 33 -3.94 -14.14 18.82
CA ASP A 33 -3.52 -13.85 20.20
C ASP A 33 -4.71 -13.39 21.08
N ALA A 34 -5.65 -12.66 20.47
CA ALA A 34 -6.85 -12.17 21.15
C ALA A 34 -8.02 -13.18 21.16
N GLY A 35 -7.88 -14.34 20.49
CA GLY A 35 -8.92 -15.36 20.41
C GLY A 35 -10.16 -14.93 19.62
N VAL A 36 -10.01 -14.03 18.64
CA VAL A 36 -11.10 -13.50 17.81
C VAL A 36 -10.75 -13.65 16.30
N THR A 37 -11.73 -13.45 15.45
CA THR A 37 -11.48 -13.39 14.01
C THR A 37 -10.74 -12.11 13.62
N PRO A 38 -9.96 -12.09 12.50
CA PRO A 38 -9.35 -10.87 12.00
C PRO A 38 -10.34 -9.72 11.83
N LYS A 39 -11.53 -10.00 11.33
CA LYS A 39 -12.60 -9.01 11.13
C LYS A 39 -13.06 -8.40 12.48
N GLU A 40 -13.33 -9.20 13.49
CA GLU A 40 -13.71 -8.72 14.83
C GLU A 40 -12.60 -7.91 15.48
N TYR A 41 -11.34 -8.30 15.24
CA TYR A 41 -10.18 -7.58 15.75
C TYR A 41 -10.10 -6.17 15.16
N VAL A 42 -10.15 -6.06 13.82
CA VAL A 42 -10.06 -4.75 13.13
C VAL A 42 -11.30 -3.90 13.37
N ASP A 43 -12.50 -4.47 13.56
CA ASP A 43 -13.72 -3.73 13.89
C ASP A 43 -13.57 -2.95 15.20
N LYS A 44 -12.93 -3.53 16.20
CA LYS A 44 -12.63 -2.85 17.49
C LYS A 44 -11.64 -1.70 17.29
N ILE A 45 -10.58 -1.93 16.49
CA ILE A 45 -9.58 -0.89 16.19
C ILE A 45 -10.22 0.27 15.44
N VAL A 46 -11.02 -0.03 14.41
CA VAL A 46 -11.72 1.00 13.62
C VAL A 46 -12.65 1.84 14.47
N ALA A 47 -13.37 1.24 15.42
CA ALA A 47 -14.19 1.97 16.36
C ALA A 47 -13.36 3.00 17.16
N THR A 48 -12.22 2.58 17.71
CA THR A 48 -11.29 3.46 18.43
C THR A 48 -10.75 4.58 17.54
N VAL A 49 -10.39 4.27 16.29
CA VAL A 49 -9.91 5.28 15.32
C VAL A 49 -11.00 6.31 15.03
N LYS A 50 -12.23 5.88 14.82
CA LYS A 50 -13.36 6.79 14.57
C LYS A 50 -13.67 7.68 15.77
N ASP A 51 -13.58 7.15 16.98
CA ASP A 51 -13.75 7.94 18.21
C ASP A 51 -12.64 8.99 18.35
N LEU A 52 -11.39 8.62 18.01
CA LEU A 52 -10.28 9.56 17.99
C LEU A 52 -10.49 10.66 16.93
N TRP A 53 -10.91 10.31 15.72
CA TRP A 53 -11.23 11.28 14.67
C TRP A 53 -12.33 12.24 15.08
N LYS A 54 -13.34 11.73 15.79
CA LYS A 54 -14.42 12.57 16.35
C LYS A 54 -13.89 13.50 17.44
N LEU A 55 -13.05 13.01 18.35
CA LEU A 55 -12.42 13.82 19.39
C LEU A 55 -11.56 14.95 18.81
N MET A 56 -10.85 14.67 17.71
CA MET A 56 -9.99 15.63 17.01
C MET A 56 -10.74 16.50 16.01
N ASP A 57 -12.06 16.37 15.91
CA ASP A 57 -12.91 17.09 14.94
C ASP A 57 -12.38 16.97 13.49
N ILE A 58 -11.97 15.76 13.09
CA ILE A 58 -11.48 15.50 11.74
C ILE A 58 -12.63 15.54 10.73
N SER A 59 -12.52 16.39 9.72
CA SER A 59 -13.59 16.70 8.75
C SER A 59 -13.58 15.82 7.50
N TYR A 60 -13.39 14.50 7.67
CA TYR A 60 -13.44 13.57 6.55
C TYR A 60 -14.86 13.38 6.02
N ASP A 61 -14.98 13.18 4.70
CA ASP A 61 -16.27 12.93 4.03
C ASP A 61 -16.57 11.43 3.97
N ARG A 62 -15.53 10.60 3.82
CA ARG A 62 -15.66 9.14 3.79
C ARG A 62 -14.56 8.47 4.58
N PHE A 63 -14.94 7.39 5.25
CA PHE A 63 -14.02 6.47 5.90
C PHE A 63 -14.08 5.14 5.14
N ILE A 64 -12.98 4.79 4.47
CA ILE A 64 -12.87 3.54 3.70
C ILE A 64 -12.14 2.49 4.52
N ARG A 65 -12.59 1.26 4.42
CA ARG A 65 -11.94 0.08 4.96
C ARG A 65 -11.54 -0.84 3.82
N THR A 66 -10.35 -1.39 3.84
CA THR A 66 -9.94 -2.34 2.79
C THR A 66 -10.70 -3.66 2.86
N THR A 67 -11.44 -3.91 3.96
CA THR A 67 -12.37 -5.03 4.14
C THR A 67 -13.81 -4.72 3.72
N ASP A 68 -14.13 -3.50 3.28
CA ASP A 68 -15.48 -3.17 2.78
C ASP A 68 -15.74 -3.86 1.44
N ASP A 69 -16.95 -4.40 1.26
CA ASP A 69 -17.34 -5.16 0.06
C ASP A 69 -17.15 -4.36 -1.22
N TYR A 70 -17.55 -3.08 -1.23
CA TYR A 70 -17.39 -2.23 -2.41
C TYR A 70 -15.91 -1.97 -2.76
N HIS A 71 -15.01 -1.96 -1.76
CA HIS A 71 -13.58 -1.84 -1.99
C HIS A 71 -13.05 -3.13 -2.62
N MET A 72 -13.38 -4.29 -2.04
CA MET A 72 -12.98 -5.60 -2.56
C MET A 72 -13.47 -5.82 -3.99
N GLU A 73 -14.74 -5.50 -4.29
CA GLU A 73 -15.28 -5.59 -5.65
C GLU A 73 -14.54 -4.68 -6.65
N SER A 74 -14.18 -3.47 -6.24
CA SER A 74 -13.44 -2.54 -7.08
C SER A 74 -12.03 -3.06 -7.38
N CYS A 75 -11.34 -3.57 -6.35
CA CYS A 75 -10.03 -4.20 -6.52
C CYS A 75 -10.10 -5.43 -7.43
N GLN A 76 -11.09 -6.29 -7.27
CA GLN A 76 -11.30 -7.47 -8.11
C GLN A 76 -11.52 -7.08 -9.57
N LYS A 77 -12.34 -6.06 -9.85
CA LYS A 77 -12.58 -5.57 -11.21
C LYS A 77 -11.30 -5.06 -11.89
N ILE A 78 -10.50 -4.28 -11.16
CA ILE A 78 -9.23 -3.75 -11.68
C ILE A 78 -8.23 -4.88 -11.89
N PHE A 79 -8.10 -5.78 -10.92
CA PHE A 79 -7.20 -6.93 -11.01
C PHE A 79 -7.55 -7.83 -12.20
N THR A 80 -8.83 -8.18 -12.36
CA THR A 80 -9.31 -9.00 -13.46
C THR A 80 -9.00 -8.35 -14.81
N LYS A 81 -9.27 -7.06 -14.94
CA LYS A 81 -8.95 -6.31 -16.15
C LYS A 81 -7.47 -6.38 -16.51
N LEU A 82 -6.58 -6.16 -15.55
CA LEU A 82 -5.14 -6.21 -15.77
C LEU A 82 -4.64 -7.63 -16.06
N TYR A 83 -5.26 -8.62 -15.43
CA TYR A 83 -4.97 -10.03 -15.71
C TYR A 83 -5.38 -10.43 -17.13
N GLU A 84 -6.58 -10.08 -17.57
CA GLU A 84 -7.07 -10.32 -18.92
C GLU A 84 -6.26 -9.58 -20.00
N GLN A 85 -5.71 -8.42 -19.68
CA GLN A 85 -4.77 -7.68 -20.53
C GLN A 85 -3.36 -8.30 -20.60
N GLY A 86 -3.10 -9.34 -19.79
CA GLY A 86 -1.81 -9.99 -19.68
C GLY A 86 -0.73 -9.16 -18.97
N ASP A 87 -1.15 -8.15 -18.20
CA ASP A 87 -0.27 -7.32 -17.39
C ASP A 87 0.04 -7.95 -16.03
N ILE A 88 -0.83 -8.83 -15.57
CA ILE A 88 -0.65 -9.65 -14.38
C ILE A 88 -0.43 -11.11 -14.79
N TYR A 89 0.51 -11.77 -14.14
CA TYR A 89 0.79 -13.20 -14.35
C TYR A 89 1.07 -13.87 -13.01
N LYS A 90 0.83 -15.16 -12.96
CA LYS A 90 1.11 -15.99 -11.79
C LYS A 90 2.54 -16.52 -11.88
N GLY A 91 3.26 -16.48 -10.78
CA GLY A 91 4.63 -16.97 -10.67
C GLY A 91 4.95 -17.36 -9.24
N GLU A 92 6.18 -17.75 -9.01
CA GLU A 92 6.68 -18.10 -7.68
C GLU A 92 7.68 -17.06 -7.22
N TYR A 93 7.57 -16.68 -5.95
CA TYR A 93 8.52 -15.80 -5.30
C TYR A 93 9.23 -16.56 -4.19
N THR A 94 10.55 -16.51 -4.18
CA THR A 94 11.38 -17.04 -3.12
C THR A 94 12.28 -15.93 -2.59
N GLY A 95 12.34 -15.77 -1.29
CA GLY A 95 13.17 -14.75 -0.66
C GLY A 95 13.08 -14.81 0.86
N HIS A 96 13.84 -13.94 1.52
CA HIS A 96 13.84 -13.82 2.97
C HIS A 96 12.79 -12.81 3.41
N TYR A 97 11.79 -13.27 4.12
CA TYR A 97 10.68 -12.42 4.58
C TYR A 97 10.89 -11.94 6.01
N CYS A 98 10.78 -10.63 6.18
CA CYS A 98 10.75 -10.01 7.50
C CYS A 98 9.31 -9.70 7.90
N LYS A 99 8.74 -10.49 8.81
CA LYS A 99 7.35 -10.34 9.27
C LYS A 99 7.06 -8.96 9.90
N PRO A 100 7.93 -8.39 10.77
CA PRO A 100 7.67 -7.07 11.34
C PRO A 100 7.68 -5.92 10.34
N CYS A 101 8.50 -5.98 9.28
CA CYS A 101 8.56 -4.97 8.22
C CYS A 101 7.63 -5.29 7.05
N GLU A 102 7.08 -6.52 7.00
CA GLU A 102 6.26 -7.02 5.88
C GLU A 102 6.97 -6.88 4.53
N SER A 103 8.29 -7.16 4.53
CA SER A 103 9.16 -6.95 3.39
C SER A 103 9.97 -8.19 3.07
N PHE A 104 10.16 -8.43 1.78
CA PHE A 104 11.06 -9.47 1.27
C PHE A 104 12.43 -8.88 0.95
N TRP A 105 13.45 -9.68 1.17
CA TRP A 105 14.84 -9.34 0.95
C TRP A 105 15.56 -10.45 0.18
N THR A 106 16.48 -10.07 -0.68
CA THR A 106 17.43 -11.01 -1.31
C THR A 106 18.61 -11.26 -0.38
N ASP A 107 19.38 -12.34 -0.60
CA ASP A 107 20.59 -12.63 0.16
C ASP A 107 21.55 -11.43 0.23
N SER A 108 21.71 -10.72 -0.90
CA SER A 108 22.61 -9.57 -1.02
C SER A 108 22.16 -8.33 -0.24
N GLN A 109 20.90 -8.27 0.14
CA GLN A 109 20.32 -7.15 0.87
C GLN A 109 20.35 -7.35 2.39
N LEU A 110 20.52 -8.59 2.85
CA LEU A 110 20.59 -8.88 4.27
C LEU A 110 21.88 -8.29 4.89
N VAL A 111 21.76 -7.82 6.12
CA VAL A 111 22.88 -7.37 6.94
C VAL A 111 23.08 -8.39 8.05
N ASP A 112 24.22 -9.10 8.04
CA ASP A 112 24.53 -10.20 8.97
C ASP A 112 23.41 -11.28 9.03
N GLY A 113 22.79 -11.57 7.88
CA GLY A 113 21.69 -12.54 7.77
C GLY A 113 20.35 -12.04 8.34
N LYS A 114 20.22 -10.74 8.60
CA LYS A 114 19.04 -10.12 9.21
C LYS A 114 18.43 -9.03 8.32
N CYS A 115 17.22 -8.65 8.66
CA CYS A 115 16.51 -7.56 7.98
C CYS A 115 17.30 -6.24 8.04
N PRO A 116 17.59 -5.60 6.92
CA PRO A 116 18.37 -4.36 6.89
C PRO A 116 17.66 -3.17 7.53
N GLU A 117 16.33 -3.21 7.60
CA GLU A 117 15.56 -2.10 8.19
C GLU A 117 15.42 -2.19 9.71
N CYS A 118 15.10 -3.36 10.24
CA CYS A 118 14.79 -3.49 11.67
C CYS A 118 15.76 -4.36 12.46
N GLY A 119 16.75 -4.99 11.80
CA GLY A 119 17.76 -5.85 12.42
C GLY A 119 17.24 -7.19 12.97
N ARG A 120 15.97 -7.52 12.73
CA ARG A 120 15.36 -8.77 13.20
C ARG A 120 15.64 -9.91 12.25
N GLU A 121 15.42 -11.13 12.75
CA GLU A 121 15.54 -12.35 11.96
C GLU A 121 14.54 -12.37 10.82
N VAL A 122 14.95 -12.92 9.69
CA VAL A 122 14.12 -13.21 8.53
C VAL A 122 14.00 -14.72 8.38
N TYR A 123 12.97 -15.17 7.68
CA TYR A 123 12.79 -16.58 7.35
C TYR A 123 12.57 -16.79 5.86
N ASP A 124 12.99 -17.95 5.38
CA ASP A 124 12.79 -18.31 3.98
C ASP A 124 11.29 -18.45 3.70
N ALA A 125 10.83 -17.72 2.72
CA ALA A 125 9.47 -17.80 2.23
C ALA A 125 9.48 -18.19 0.75
N HIS A 126 8.63 -19.14 0.42
CA HIS A 126 8.35 -19.56 -0.95
C HIS A 126 6.85 -19.49 -1.15
N GLU A 127 6.45 -18.57 -1.98
CA GLU A 127 5.03 -18.29 -2.19
C GLU A 127 4.69 -18.21 -3.68
N GLU A 128 3.57 -18.82 -4.04
CA GLU A 128 2.94 -18.59 -5.31
C GLU A 128 2.24 -17.23 -5.28
N ALA A 129 2.64 -16.32 -6.16
CA ALA A 129 2.19 -14.94 -6.15
C ALA A 129 1.82 -14.44 -7.54
N TYR A 130 1.05 -13.37 -7.59
CA TYR A 130 0.79 -12.65 -8.82
C TYR A 130 1.77 -11.49 -8.97
N PHE A 131 2.32 -11.35 -10.18
CA PHE A 131 3.28 -10.32 -10.54
C PHE A 131 2.69 -9.38 -11.58
N PHE A 132 3.00 -8.10 -11.44
CA PHE A 132 2.64 -7.08 -12.41
C PHE A 132 3.84 -6.74 -13.32
N LYS A 133 3.63 -6.74 -14.64
CA LYS A 133 4.67 -6.45 -15.64
C LYS A 133 4.97 -4.95 -15.71
N THR A 134 5.55 -4.38 -14.66
CA THR A 134 5.89 -2.95 -14.58
C THR A 134 6.79 -2.48 -15.70
N GLY A 135 7.77 -3.30 -16.11
CA GLY A 135 8.70 -2.98 -17.20
C GLY A 135 8.03 -2.68 -18.53
N LYS A 136 6.85 -3.24 -18.80
CA LYS A 136 6.05 -2.93 -20.01
C LYS A 136 5.70 -1.45 -20.14
N TYR A 137 5.66 -0.74 -19.03
CA TYR A 137 5.24 0.66 -18.93
C TYR A 137 6.42 1.65 -18.85
N ALA A 138 7.65 1.16 -18.72
CA ALA A 138 8.85 1.97 -18.48
C ALA A 138 9.00 3.12 -19.48
N ASP A 139 9.03 2.82 -20.79
CA ASP A 139 9.22 3.83 -21.84
C ASP A 139 8.09 4.88 -21.85
N ARG A 140 6.85 4.45 -21.60
CA ARG A 140 5.70 5.35 -21.53
C ARG A 140 5.78 6.29 -20.34
N LEU A 141 6.26 5.81 -19.19
CA LEU A 141 6.44 6.61 -18.00
C LEU A 141 7.58 7.61 -18.18
N LEU A 142 8.71 7.20 -18.74
CA LEU A 142 9.83 8.09 -19.01
C LEU A 142 9.42 9.21 -19.98
N LYS A 143 8.70 8.88 -21.04
CA LYS A 143 8.15 9.86 -21.98
C LYS A 143 7.17 10.82 -21.31
N LEU A 144 6.26 10.30 -20.45
CA LEU A 144 5.33 11.14 -19.69
C LEU A 144 6.05 12.17 -18.83
N TYR A 145 7.14 11.77 -18.15
CA TYR A 145 7.91 12.66 -17.28
C TYR A 145 8.74 13.69 -18.06
N GLU A 146 9.15 13.35 -19.30
CA GLU A 146 9.81 14.28 -20.21
C GLU A 146 8.83 15.34 -20.74
N GLU A 147 7.66 14.90 -21.22
CA GLU A 147 6.61 15.78 -21.78
C GLU A 147 5.91 16.62 -20.72
N ASN A 148 5.91 16.18 -19.45
CA ASN A 148 5.26 16.84 -18.33
C ASN A 148 6.24 17.04 -17.17
N PRO A 149 7.18 18.00 -17.24
CA PRO A 149 8.24 18.15 -16.23
C PRO A 149 7.75 18.36 -14.81
N GLN A 150 6.55 18.92 -14.64
CA GLN A 150 5.92 19.17 -13.33
C GLN A 150 5.11 17.99 -12.77
N PHE A 151 5.03 16.86 -13.48
CA PHE A 151 4.22 15.71 -13.07
C PHE A 151 4.70 15.11 -11.73
N ILE A 152 6.02 15.09 -11.52
CA ILE A 152 6.63 14.68 -10.26
C ILE A 152 7.42 15.86 -9.69
N GLN A 153 7.13 16.19 -8.43
CA GLN A 153 7.82 17.24 -7.70
C GLN A 153 8.15 16.79 -6.26
N PRO A 154 9.21 17.29 -5.66
CA PRO A 154 10.26 18.15 -6.23
C PRO A 154 11.14 17.38 -7.23
N GLU A 155 12.01 18.10 -7.95
CA GLU A 155 12.89 17.53 -8.98
C GLU A 155 13.74 16.35 -8.48
N SER A 156 14.18 16.39 -7.22
CA SER A 156 14.90 15.28 -6.58
C SER A 156 14.11 13.97 -6.64
N ARG A 157 12.80 14.01 -6.43
CA ARG A 157 11.92 12.84 -6.50
C ARG A 157 11.69 12.38 -7.95
N LYS A 158 11.61 13.33 -8.89
CA LYS A 158 11.57 12.99 -10.31
C LYS A 158 12.83 12.23 -10.74
N ASN A 159 14.00 12.71 -10.33
CA ASN A 159 15.28 12.08 -10.65
C ASN A 159 15.40 10.68 -10.03
N GLU A 160 14.94 10.49 -8.79
CA GLU A 160 14.87 9.20 -8.11
C GLU A 160 13.99 8.21 -8.89
N MET A 161 12.77 8.62 -9.30
CA MET A 161 11.86 7.79 -10.06
C MET A 161 12.42 7.42 -11.44
N ILE A 162 13.06 8.37 -12.14
CA ILE A 162 13.71 8.11 -13.44
C ILE A 162 14.85 7.11 -13.28
N ALA A 163 15.68 7.26 -12.25
CA ALA A 163 16.78 6.35 -11.95
C ALA A 163 16.25 4.94 -11.66
N PHE A 164 15.19 4.82 -10.88
CA PHE A 164 14.55 3.54 -10.57
C PHE A 164 13.99 2.84 -11.81
N ILE A 165 13.34 3.57 -12.73
CA ILE A 165 12.76 2.98 -13.95
C ILE A 165 13.84 2.51 -14.92
N LYS A 166 15.03 3.14 -14.92
CA LYS A 166 16.14 2.82 -15.82
C LYS A 166 17.04 1.69 -15.34
N GLN A 167 16.86 1.18 -14.12
CA GLN A 167 17.56 0.00 -13.60
C GLN A 167 17.03 -1.29 -14.24
#